data_0b726be001fc9d8d808ba72ed1f60d4a
#
_entry.id   0b726be001fc9d8d808ba72ed1f60d4a
#
_cell.length_a   1.000
_cell.length_b   1.000
_cell.length_c   1.000
_cell.angle_alpha   90.00
_cell.angle_beta   90.00
_cell.angle_gamma   90.00
#
_symmetry.space_group_name_H-M   'P 1'
#
loop_
_entity.id
_entity.type
_entity.pdbx_description
1 polymer ?
#
loop_
_entity_poly.entity_id
_entity_poly.type
_entity_poly.pdbx_seq_one_letter_code
_entity_poly.pdbx_strand_id
1 'polypeptide(L)'
;MIFNTFKNSINQSLGKHQGHTIVIKREDQLHPIISGNKFRKLKYVFQSLPKNAPILLTFGGAFSNHLAATAEAGAKYGVQTIGIVRGEEWQNKIEESETLSFCHKRGMKLFFLSRASYSEKENATEVQNLLKQFPNTYLLPEGGLSTIAVQGCEEILNNEDEEFDAICVSIGTGCTLAGLVNTVKPHQKVIGFPAIQYNSIATLVNPFIKNSDFELQTDYTFGGYAKVTTELIDFMNQFYQQYRIPLDPVYTGKMLFGIFDLIKKKKWVWGKKILIVHTGGLQGIAPMNRKLSNKGLSQLYYSKYL
;
A
#
# COMPACT_ATOMS: atom_id res chain seq x y z
N MET A 1 0.39 -9.01 21.65
CA MET A 1 0.15 -9.22 20.20
C MET A 1 0.40 -7.91 19.46
N ILE A 2 0.96 -7.94 18.24
CA ILE A 2 1.41 -6.75 17.49
C ILE A 2 0.31 -5.69 17.32
N PHE A 3 -0.93 -6.11 17.08
CA PHE A 3 -2.06 -5.21 16.86
C PHE A 3 -2.80 -4.78 18.15
N ASN A 4 -2.36 -5.24 19.34
CA ASN A 4 -3.00 -4.87 20.59
C ASN A 4 -2.54 -3.51 21.15
N THR A 5 -1.44 -2.99 20.65
CA THR A 5 -0.97 -1.65 20.99
C THR A 5 -1.42 -0.70 19.87
N PHE A 6 -2.31 0.22 20.21
CA PHE A 6 -2.62 1.35 19.33
C PHE A 6 -1.34 2.19 19.17
N LYS A 7 -0.83 2.27 17.94
CA LYS A 7 0.30 3.12 17.61
C LYS A 7 -0.20 4.28 16.75
N ASN A 8 -0.08 5.49 17.28
CA ASN A 8 -0.18 6.67 16.44
C ASN A 8 1.08 6.78 15.57
N SER A 9 0.89 7.05 14.31
CA SER A 9 1.98 7.48 13.44
C SER A 9 2.28 8.96 13.69
N ILE A 10 3.56 9.32 13.60
CA ILE A 10 3.98 10.70 13.81
C ILE A 10 3.75 11.56 12.57
N ASN A 11 3.47 12.83 12.78
CA ASN A 11 3.42 13.86 11.76
C ASN A 11 4.80 14.53 11.67
N GLN A 12 5.50 14.35 10.54
CA GLN A 12 6.81 14.94 10.29
C GLN A 12 6.67 16.12 9.34
N SER A 13 7.05 17.32 9.77
CA SER A 13 7.02 18.52 8.92
C SER A 13 8.06 18.45 7.81
N LEU A 14 7.67 18.80 6.59
CA LEU A 14 8.54 19.04 5.45
C LEU A 14 8.80 20.54 5.24
N GLY A 15 8.23 21.41 6.08
CA GLY A 15 8.35 22.86 5.99
C GLY A 15 7.32 23.51 5.07
N LYS A 16 7.64 24.73 4.64
CA LYS A 16 6.79 25.52 3.72
C LYS A 16 7.33 25.50 2.30
N HIS A 17 6.48 25.18 1.33
CA HIS A 17 6.78 25.17 -0.09
C HIS A 17 5.83 26.08 -0.85
N GLN A 18 6.32 27.19 -1.39
CA GLN A 18 5.52 28.18 -2.15
C GLN A 18 4.21 28.57 -1.41
N GLY A 19 4.30 28.80 -0.09
CA GLY A 19 3.17 29.23 0.73
C GLY A 19 2.30 28.09 1.29
N HIS A 20 2.59 26.82 0.96
CA HIS A 20 1.91 25.66 1.51
C HIS A 20 2.74 25.02 2.62
N THR A 21 2.11 24.71 3.74
CA THR A 21 2.69 23.91 4.83
C THR A 21 2.48 22.42 4.50
N ILE A 22 3.56 21.66 4.41
CA ILE A 22 3.52 20.25 4.03
C ILE A 22 3.98 19.40 5.20
N VAL A 23 3.18 18.42 5.55
CA VAL A 23 3.45 17.44 6.61
C VAL A 23 3.26 16.04 6.07
N ILE A 24 4.12 15.12 6.46
CA ILE A 24 4.00 13.71 6.12
C ILE A 24 3.67 12.88 7.35
N LYS A 25 2.59 12.12 7.29
CA LYS A 25 2.17 11.18 8.32
C LYS A 25 2.88 9.85 8.10
N ARG A 26 3.75 9.48 9.04
CA ARG A 26 4.72 8.40 8.93
C ARG A 26 4.11 7.02 9.29
N GLU A 27 3.06 6.62 8.56
CA GLU A 27 2.48 5.28 8.71
C GLU A 27 3.51 4.17 8.39
N ASP A 28 4.49 4.47 7.54
CA ASP A 28 5.59 3.56 7.20
C ASP A 28 6.41 3.10 8.41
N GLN A 29 6.39 3.85 9.51
CA GLN A 29 7.15 3.54 10.73
C GLN A 29 6.39 2.69 11.76
N LEU A 30 5.12 2.35 11.53
CA LEU A 30 4.31 1.57 12.48
C LEU A 30 4.90 0.19 12.78
N HIS A 31 5.46 -0.47 11.78
CA HIS A 31 6.13 -1.75 11.90
C HIS A 31 7.11 -1.96 10.74
N PRO A 32 8.27 -2.58 10.95
CA PRO A 32 9.28 -2.71 9.89
C PRO A 32 8.80 -3.52 8.67
N ILE A 33 7.97 -4.54 8.85
CA ILE A 33 7.49 -5.42 7.79
C ILE A 33 6.00 -5.19 7.48
N ILE A 34 5.13 -5.21 8.51
CA ILE A 34 3.70 -4.92 8.36
C ILE A 34 3.55 -3.39 8.32
N SER A 35 4.20 -2.78 7.34
CA SER A 35 4.40 -1.34 7.27
C SER A 35 3.18 -0.61 6.69
N GLY A 36 2.99 0.61 7.15
CA GLY A 36 2.03 1.55 6.60
C GLY A 36 0.59 1.06 6.65
N ASN A 37 -0.12 1.29 5.59
CA ASN A 37 -1.54 0.92 5.47
C ASN A 37 -1.81 -0.58 5.61
N LYS A 38 -0.81 -1.46 5.49
CA LYS A 38 -0.98 -2.90 5.70
C LYS A 38 -1.16 -3.21 7.18
N PHE A 39 -0.51 -2.44 8.07
CA PHE A 39 -0.72 -2.54 9.51
C PHE A 39 -2.19 -2.26 9.86
N ARG A 40 -2.73 -1.16 9.36
CA ARG A 40 -4.12 -0.76 9.58
C ARG A 40 -5.11 -1.80 9.05
N LYS A 41 -4.94 -2.22 7.80
CA LYS A 41 -5.81 -3.20 7.14
C LYS A 41 -5.84 -4.56 7.83
N LEU A 42 -4.66 -5.07 8.23
CA LEU A 42 -4.56 -6.41 8.82
C LEU A 42 -4.97 -6.43 10.29
N LYS A 43 -4.95 -5.30 11.00
CA LYS A 43 -5.30 -5.22 12.42
C LYS A 43 -6.64 -5.91 12.72
N TYR A 44 -7.71 -5.41 12.16
CA TYR A 44 -9.04 -5.94 12.41
C TYR A 44 -9.29 -7.29 11.74
N VAL A 45 -8.65 -7.55 10.60
CA VAL A 45 -8.71 -8.88 9.97
C VAL A 45 -8.21 -9.94 10.94
N PHE A 46 -7.03 -9.76 11.54
CA PHE A 46 -6.46 -10.74 12.49
C PHE A 46 -7.22 -10.79 13.82
N GLN A 47 -7.83 -9.68 14.26
CA GLN A 47 -8.66 -9.66 15.45
C GLN A 47 -10.01 -10.37 15.26
N SER A 48 -10.56 -10.38 14.04
CA SER A 48 -11.83 -11.01 13.70
C SER A 48 -11.72 -12.48 13.30
N LEU A 49 -10.49 -13.01 13.14
CA LEU A 49 -10.31 -14.40 12.79
C LEU A 49 -10.92 -15.33 13.86
N PRO A 50 -11.64 -16.39 13.45
CA PRO A 50 -12.20 -17.36 14.38
C PRO A 50 -11.12 -18.04 15.21
N LYS A 51 -11.43 -18.41 16.46
CA LYS A 51 -10.47 -19.06 17.37
C LYS A 51 -9.97 -20.44 16.87
N ASN A 52 -10.68 -21.06 15.94
CA ASN A 52 -10.39 -22.41 15.40
C ASN A 52 -9.27 -22.43 14.37
N ALA A 53 -8.31 -21.52 14.47
CA ALA A 53 -7.13 -21.41 13.62
C ALA A 53 -7.47 -21.50 12.11
N PRO A 54 -8.13 -20.51 11.54
CA PRO A 54 -8.38 -20.50 10.10
C PRO A 54 -7.06 -20.39 9.38
N ILE A 55 -7.03 -20.95 8.19
CA ILE A 55 -6.02 -20.61 7.21
C ILE A 55 -6.41 -19.28 6.59
N LEU A 56 -5.51 -18.33 6.50
CA LEU A 56 -5.75 -17.07 5.81
C LEU A 56 -5.15 -17.14 4.41
N LEU A 57 -6.01 -17.10 3.39
CA LEU A 57 -5.62 -17.11 1.99
C LEU A 57 -5.74 -15.69 1.41
N THR A 58 -4.72 -15.25 0.70
CA THR A 58 -4.73 -13.96 0.01
C THR A 58 -3.96 -13.98 -1.31
N PHE A 59 -4.02 -12.87 -2.05
CA PHE A 59 -3.52 -12.73 -3.42
C PHE A 59 -2.43 -11.66 -3.51
N GLY A 60 -1.46 -11.86 -4.41
CA GLY A 60 -0.45 -10.84 -4.71
C GLY A 60 0.49 -11.23 -5.83
N GLY A 61 1.20 -10.27 -6.40
CA GLY A 61 2.32 -10.54 -7.31
C GLY A 61 3.60 -10.87 -6.53
N ALA A 62 4.65 -11.27 -7.24
CA ALA A 62 5.93 -11.68 -6.67
C ALA A 62 6.62 -10.64 -5.79
N PHE A 63 6.25 -9.37 -5.89
CA PHE A 63 6.79 -8.25 -5.10
C PHE A 63 5.71 -7.57 -4.26
N SER A 64 4.69 -8.32 -3.86
CA SER A 64 3.53 -7.79 -3.15
C SER A 64 3.83 -7.47 -1.68
N ASN A 65 3.74 -6.20 -1.32
CA ASN A 65 3.79 -5.74 0.06
C ASN A 65 2.68 -6.36 0.93
N HIS A 66 1.56 -6.71 0.30
CA HIS A 66 0.44 -7.34 0.98
C HIS A 66 0.76 -8.77 1.38
N LEU A 67 1.37 -9.57 0.48
CA LEU A 67 1.82 -10.93 0.80
C LEU A 67 2.82 -10.93 1.96
N ALA A 68 3.85 -10.08 1.89
CA ALA A 68 4.86 -10.00 2.95
C ALA A 68 4.26 -9.61 4.31
N ALA A 69 3.38 -8.61 4.33
CA ALA A 69 2.71 -8.18 5.56
C ALA A 69 1.80 -9.29 6.12
N THR A 70 1.07 -10.02 5.27
CA THR A 70 0.19 -11.11 5.68
C THR A 70 0.99 -12.29 6.21
N ALA A 71 2.10 -12.67 5.55
CA ALA A 71 2.99 -13.73 6.00
C ALA A 71 3.60 -13.43 7.39
N GLU A 72 4.09 -12.20 7.59
CA GLU A 72 4.62 -11.76 8.87
C GLU A 72 3.56 -11.76 9.97
N ALA A 73 2.38 -11.25 9.68
CA ALA A 73 1.27 -11.24 10.63
C ALA A 73 0.85 -12.66 10.99
N GLY A 74 0.71 -13.55 9.99
CA GLY A 74 0.37 -14.96 10.20
C GLY A 74 1.38 -15.67 11.11
N ALA A 75 2.68 -15.53 10.83
CA ALA A 75 3.74 -16.11 11.65
C ALA A 75 3.68 -15.62 13.11
N LYS A 76 3.40 -14.32 13.32
CA LYS A 76 3.32 -13.72 14.66
C LYS A 76 2.04 -14.06 15.44
N TYR A 77 0.96 -14.38 14.74
CA TYR A 77 -0.31 -14.76 15.35
C TYR A 77 -0.53 -16.27 15.41
N GLY A 78 0.39 -17.08 14.87
CA GLY A 78 0.24 -18.54 14.78
C GLY A 78 -0.87 -18.94 13.79
N VAL A 79 -1.17 -18.08 12.81
CA VAL A 79 -2.16 -18.34 11.76
C VAL A 79 -1.45 -18.81 10.50
N GLN A 80 -1.85 -19.98 9.99
CA GLN A 80 -1.31 -20.47 8.73
C GLN A 80 -1.76 -19.57 7.59
N THR A 81 -0.84 -19.19 6.69
CA THR A 81 -1.14 -18.32 5.55
C THR A 81 -0.91 -19.04 4.22
N ILE A 82 -1.77 -18.72 3.25
CA ILE A 82 -1.66 -19.13 1.85
C ILE A 82 -1.59 -17.88 0.98
N GLY A 83 -0.56 -17.81 0.14
CA GLY A 83 -0.40 -16.75 -0.87
C GLY A 83 -0.64 -17.28 -2.27
N ILE A 84 -1.68 -16.78 -2.94
CA ILE A 84 -1.88 -17.02 -4.37
C ILE A 84 -1.05 -15.99 -5.14
N VAL A 85 -0.05 -16.47 -5.88
CA VAL A 85 0.95 -15.63 -6.55
C VAL A 85 0.63 -15.52 -8.04
N ARG A 86 0.60 -14.29 -8.56
CA ARG A 86 0.42 -14.04 -9.98
C ARG A 86 1.69 -14.31 -10.76
N GLY A 87 1.62 -15.26 -11.70
CA GLY A 87 2.72 -15.65 -12.58
C GLY A 87 3.31 -17.00 -12.15
N GLU A 88 2.98 -18.05 -12.88
CA GLU A 88 3.48 -19.41 -12.65
C GLU A 88 4.99 -19.52 -12.84
N GLU A 89 5.59 -18.60 -13.61
CA GLU A 89 7.04 -18.51 -13.80
C GLU A 89 7.82 -18.30 -12.50
N TRP A 90 7.16 -17.84 -11.43
CA TRP A 90 7.78 -17.61 -10.13
C TRP A 90 7.89 -18.89 -9.29
N GLN A 91 7.23 -19.99 -9.68
CA GLN A 91 7.25 -21.24 -8.91
C GLN A 91 8.68 -21.77 -8.71
N ASN A 92 9.51 -21.69 -9.75
CA ASN A 92 10.90 -22.14 -9.71
C ASN A 92 11.91 -20.99 -9.43
N LYS A 93 11.41 -19.80 -9.05
CA LYS A 93 12.20 -18.57 -8.87
C LYS A 93 11.88 -17.85 -7.57
N ILE A 94 11.45 -18.58 -6.55
CA ILE A 94 11.07 -17.98 -5.25
C ILE A 94 12.23 -17.18 -4.68
N GLU A 95 13.45 -17.68 -4.75
CA GLU A 95 14.65 -17.03 -4.20
C GLU A 95 15.10 -15.80 -5.01
N GLU A 96 14.66 -15.65 -6.25
CA GLU A 96 14.90 -14.44 -7.04
C GLU A 96 14.02 -13.26 -6.61
N SER A 97 12.96 -13.52 -5.84
CA SER A 97 12.11 -12.51 -5.22
C SER A 97 12.32 -12.48 -3.71
N GLU A 98 12.92 -11.41 -3.20
CA GLU A 98 13.08 -11.19 -1.75
C GLU A 98 11.73 -11.29 -1.02
N THR A 99 10.66 -10.80 -1.64
CA THR A 99 9.30 -10.87 -1.06
C THR A 99 8.80 -12.30 -0.96
N LEU A 100 8.92 -13.11 -2.02
CA LEU A 100 8.48 -14.51 -1.99
C LEU A 100 9.35 -15.37 -1.07
N SER A 101 10.67 -15.20 -1.12
CA SER A 101 11.61 -15.85 -0.21
C SER A 101 11.28 -15.52 1.25
N PHE A 102 11.01 -14.24 1.54
CA PHE A 102 10.55 -13.82 2.87
C PHE A 102 9.23 -14.49 3.26
N CYS A 103 8.22 -14.47 2.40
CA CYS A 103 6.92 -15.12 2.66
C CYS A 103 7.10 -16.62 2.97
N HIS A 104 7.90 -17.31 2.17
CA HIS A 104 8.20 -18.73 2.35
C HIS A 104 8.90 -18.99 3.69
N LYS A 105 9.93 -18.20 4.03
CA LYS A 105 10.64 -18.29 5.32
C LYS A 105 9.74 -18.00 6.53
N ARG A 106 8.65 -17.22 6.34
CA ARG A 106 7.63 -16.98 7.37
C ARG A 106 6.54 -18.06 7.43
N GLY A 107 6.68 -19.15 6.66
CA GLY A 107 5.76 -20.30 6.67
C GLY A 107 4.51 -20.11 5.81
N MET A 108 4.47 -19.07 4.95
CA MET A 108 3.38 -18.93 3.99
C MET A 108 3.49 -19.99 2.90
N LYS A 109 2.42 -20.74 2.67
CA LYS A 109 2.33 -21.65 1.52
C LYS A 109 2.05 -20.83 0.26
N LEU A 110 2.89 -20.97 -0.76
CA LEU A 110 2.78 -20.21 -2.01
C LEU A 110 2.23 -21.12 -3.12
N PHE A 111 1.17 -20.64 -3.78
CA PHE A 111 0.59 -21.28 -4.97
C PHE A 111 0.65 -20.30 -6.13
N PHE A 112 1.15 -20.76 -7.26
CA PHE A 112 1.44 -19.93 -8.41
C PHE A 112 0.40 -20.19 -9.50
N LEU A 113 -0.24 -19.12 -10.00
CA LEU A 113 -1.24 -19.21 -11.05
C LEU A 113 -0.77 -18.47 -12.30
N SER A 114 -1.21 -18.94 -13.46
CA SER A 114 -1.08 -18.16 -14.69
C SER A 114 -1.73 -16.78 -14.53
N ARG A 115 -1.35 -15.81 -15.35
CA ARG A 115 -1.98 -14.48 -15.28
C ARG A 115 -3.47 -14.52 -15.59
N ALA A 116 -3.90 -15.45 -16.44
CA ALA A 116 -5.30 -15.67 -16.80
C ALA A 116 -6.10 -16.18 -15.60
N SER A 117 -5.71 -17.34 -15.02
CA SER A 117 -6.37 -17.91 -13.82
C SER A 117 -6.32 -16.94 -12.63
N TYR A 118 -5.19 -16.23 -12.45
CA TYR A 118 -5.08 -15.24 -11.37
C TYR A 118 -6.09 -14.09 -11.52
N SER A 119 -6.47 -13.71 -12.75
CA SER A 119 -7.46 -12.63 -12.95
C SER A 119 -8.87 -13.00 -12.47
N GLU A 120 -9.18 -14.29 -12.39
CA GLU A 120 -10.45 -14.82 -11.89
C GLU A 120 -10.55 -14.82 -10.35
N LYS A 121 -9.40 -14.58 -9.65
CA LYS A 121 -9.33 -14.48 -8.19
C LYS A 121 -9.90 -15.71 -7.49
N GLU A 122 -10.89 -15.49 -6.60
CA GLU A 122 -11.57 -16.55 -5.87
C GLU A 122 -12.36 -17.52 -6.77
N ASN A 123 -12.70 -17.09 -7.99
CA ASN A 123 -13.45 -17.93 -8.94
C ASN A 123 -12.55 -18.86 -9.75
N ALA A 124 -11.22 -18.69 -9.70
CA ALA A 124 -10.29 -19.58 -10.37
C ALA A 124 -10.45 -21.02 -9.86
N THR A 125 -10.47 -21.99 -10.79
CA THR A 125 -10.64 -23.42 -10.46
C THR A 125 -9.63 -23.90 -9.43
N GLU A 126 -8.38 -23.48 -9.55
CA GLU A 126 -7.30 -23.84 -8.63
C GLU A 126 -7.56 -23.30 -7.22
N VAL A 127 -8.07 -22.06 -7.11
CA VAL A 127 -8.41 -21.46 -5.82
C VAL A 127 -9.62 -22.14 -5.21
N GLN A 128 -10.65 -22.45 -5.99
CA GLN A 128 -11.82 -23.21 -5.53
C GLN A 128 -11.42 -24.62 -5.00
N ASN A 129 -10.49 -25.28 -5.65
CA ASN A 129 -9.96 -26.57 -5.19
C ASN A 129 -9.20 -26.42 -3.86
N LEU A 130 -8.40 -25.36 -3.70
CA LEU A 130 -7.75 -25.06 -2.42
C LEU A 130 -8.75 -24.77 -1.30
N LEU A 131 -9.82 -24.01 -1.58
CA LEU A 131 -10.86 -23.72 -0.58
C LEU A 131 -11.62 -25.00 -0.17
N LYS A 132 -11.84 -25.95 -1.09
CA LYS A 132 -12.41 -27.27 -0.75
C LYS A 132 -11.45 -28.11 0.09
N GLN A 133 -10.16 -28.08 -0.22
CA GLN A 133 -9.13 -28.79 0.53
C GLN A 133 -8.94 -28.21 1.96
N PHE A 134 -9.16 -26.91 2.10
CA PHE A 134 -9.00 -26.19 3.36
C PHE A 134 -10.31 -25.45 3.74
N PRO A 135 -11.34 -26.17 4.23
CA PRO A 135 -12.70 -25.60 4.41
C PRO A 135 -12.77 -24.45 5.43
N ASN A 136 -11.81 -24.35 6.35
CA ASN A 136 -11.76 -23.28 7.37
C ASN A 136 -10.91 -22.09 6.90
N THR A 137 -10.82 -21.84 5.59
CA THR A 137 -10.04 -20.75 5.04
C THR A 137 -10.80 -19.42 5.11
N TYR A 138 -10.16 -18.41 5.71
CA TYR A 138 -10.57 -17.03 5.59
C TYR A 138 -9.96 -16.43 4.32
N LEU A 139 -10.81 -16.01 3.38
CA LEU A 139 -10.37 -15.40 2.14
C LEU A 139 -10.23 -13.88 2.32
N LEU A 140 -9.00 -13.39 2.19
CA LEU A 140 -8.70 -11.96 2.20
C LEU A 140 -8.44 -11.50 0.75
N PRO A 141 -9.26 -10.58 0.20
CA PRO A 141 -9.11 -10.11 -1.17
C PRO A 141 -7.73 -9.49 -1.46
N GLU A 142 -7.35 -9.41 -2.74
CA GLU A 142 -6.10 -8.77 -3.17
C GLU A 142 -5.98 -7.34 -2.62
N GLY A 143 -4.82 -7.02 -2.02
CA GLY A 143 -4.57 -5.73 -1.38
C GLY A 143 -5.41 -5.48 -0.13
N GLY A 144 -6.25 -6.46 0.29
CA GLY A 144 -7.01 -6.44 1.54
C GLY A 144 -8.23 -5.51 1.52
N LEU A 145 -8.85 -5.23 0.36
CA LEU A 145 -10.05 -4.39 0.32
C LEU A 145 -11.25 -5.14 0.88
N SER A 146 -11.72 -4.72 2.03
CA SER A 146 -12.90 -5.25 2.71
C SER A 146 -13.39 -4.22 3.74
N THR A 147 -14.63 -4.33 4.19
CA THR A 147 -15.20 -3.43 5.21
C THR A 147 -14.34 -3.39 6.49
N ILE A 148 -13.88 -4.55 6.96
CA ILE A 148 -13.01 -4.66 8.15
C ILE A 148 -11.66 -3.96 7.93
N ALA A 149 -11.08 -4.06 6.75
CA ALA A 149 -9.81 -3.41 6.44
C ALA A 149 -9.97 -1.90 6.26
N VAL A 150 -11.10 -1.44 5.73
CA VAL A 150 -11.44 -0.01 5.67
C VAL A 150 -11.59 0.56 7.07
N GLN A 151 -12.28 -0.13 7.98
CA GLN A 151 -12.38 0.24 9.40
C GLN A 151 -10.98 0.42 10.03
N GLY A 152 -10.03 -0.45 9.71
CA GLY A 152 -8.65 -0.27 10.16
C GLY A 152 -7.99 0.99 9.60
N CYS A 153 -8.27 1.35 8.35
CA CYS A 153 -7.77 2.56 7.72
C CYS A 153 -8.44 3.84 8.23
N GLU A 154 -9.63 3.75 8.83
CA GLU A 154 -10.30 4.87 9.50
C GLU A 154 -9.52 5.36 10.73
N GLU A 155 -8.60 4.56 11.28
CA GLU A 155 -7.72 4.94 12.40
C GLU A 155 -6.45 5.69 11.98
N ILE A 156 -6.24 5.98 10.69
CA ILE A 156 -5.04 6.69 10.22
C ILE A 156 -5.04 8.13 10.72
N LEU A 157 -6.18 8.82 10.60
CA LEU A 157 -6.32 10.20 11.07
C LEU A 157 -6.69 10.24 12.56
N ASN A 158 -6.21 11.26 13.24
CA ASN A 158 -6.52 11.56 14.63
C ASN A 158 -6.76 13.08 14.80
N ASN A 159 -6.99 13.53 16.03
CA ASN A 159 -7.30 14.95 16.31
C ASN A 159 -6.19 15.92 15.91
N GLU A 160 -4.93 15.48 15.86
CA GLU A 160 -3.79 16.30 15.42
C GLU A 160 -3.86 16.60 13.91
N ASP A 161 -4.66 15.83 13.17
CA ASP A 161 -4.79 15.96 11.72
C ASP A 161 -5.95 16.88 11.31
N GLU A 162 -6.73 17.39 12.25
CA GLU A 162 -7.91 18.23 11.98
C GLU A 162 -7.55 19.61 11.40
N GLU A 163 -6.32 20.07 11.59
CA GLU A 163 -5.87 21.37 11.07
C GLU A 163 -5.57 21.39 9.57
N PHE A 164 -5.47 20.22 8.90
CA PHE A 164 -5.09 20.15 7.49
C PHE A 164 -6.30 20.36 6.56
N ASP A 165 -6.08 21.08 5.46
CA ASP A 165 -7.09 21.31 4.44
C ASP A 165 -7.20 20.12 3.47
N ALA A 166 -6.07 19.54 3.11
CA ALA A 166 -5.98 18.42 2.15
C ALA A 166 -5.26 17.22 2.74
N ILE A 167 -5.84 16.04 2.56
CA ILE A 167 -5.28 14.75 2.96
C ILE A 167 -4.93 13.95 1.70
N CYS A 168 -3.64 13.75 1.43
CA CYS A 168 -3.16 13.09 0.22
C CYS A 168 -2.84 11.63 0.45
N VAL A 169 -3.30 10.76 -0.45
CA VAL A 169 -3.04 9.32 -0.37
C VAL A 169 -2.79 8.69 -1.73
N SER A 170 -1.82 7.81 -1.81
CA SER A 170 -1.60 6.97 -3.00
C SER A 170 -2.61 5.82 -3.05
N ILE A 171 -3.11 5.51 -4.25
CA ILE A 171 -4.16 4.51 -4.44
C ILE A 171 -3.62 3.27 -5.16
N GLY A 172 -3.78 2.11 -4.50
CA GLY A 172 -3.76 0.79 -5.11
C GLY A 172 -5.19 0.27 -5.26
N THR A 173 -5.69 -0.51 -4.31
CA THR A 173 -7.06 -1.07 -4.31
C THR A 173 -8.12 -0.11 -3.75
N GLY A 174 -7.77 1.09 -3.31
CA GLY A 174 -8.71 2.08 -2.79
C GLY A 174 -9.06 1.98 -1.30
N CYS A 175 -8.71 0.88 -0.61
CA CYS A 175 -9.08 0.65 0.79
C CYS A 175 -8.62 1.78 1.74
N THR A 176 -7.40 2.28 1.58
CA THR A 176 -6.89 3.38 2.40
C THR A 176 -7.60 4.69 2.09
N LEU A 177 -7.89 4.96 0.81
CA LEU A 177 -8.69 6.10 0.39
C LEU A 177 -10.06 6.06 1.08
N ALA A 178 -10.78 4.93 1.01
CA ALA A 178 -12.09 4.79 1.62
C ALA A 178 -12.07 5.06 3.14
N GLY A 179 -11.07 4.52 3.86
CA GLY A 179 -10.92 4.77 5.29
C GLY A 179 -10.70 6.25 5.62
N LEU A 180 -9.85 6.94 4.85
CA LEU A 180 -9.61 8.38 5.03
C LEU A 180 -10.88 9.21 4.73
N VAL A 181 -11.55 8.91 3.62
CA VAL A 181 -12.80 9.61 3.23
C VAL A 181 -13.87 9.49 4.31
N ASN A 182 -13.94 8.35 5.00
CA ASN A 182 -14.91 8.13 6.08
C ASN A 182 -14.62 8.93 7.36
N THR A 183 -13.41 9.50 7.51
CA THR A 183 -12.96 10.10 8.78
C THR A 183 -12.57 11.57 8.69
N VAL A 184 -12.41 12.12 7.50
CA VAL A 184 -12.11 13.55 7.32
C VAL A 184 -13.23 14.45 7.82
N LYS A 185 -12.87 15.64 8.27
CA LYS A 185 -13.80 16.69 8.67
C LYS A 185 -14.42 17.38 7.44
N PRO A 186 -15.56 18.06 7.57
CA PRO A 186 -16.25 18.70 6.44
C PRO A 186 -15.40 19.72 5.65
N HIS A 187 -14.42 20.36 6.28
CA HIS A 187 -13.53 21.30 5.63
C HIS A 187 -12.33 20.65 4.95
N GLN A 188 -12.08 19.37 5.21
CA GLN A 188 -10.94 18.63 4.66
C GLN A 188 -11.32 17.96 3.34
N LYS A 189 -10.38 17.90 2.40
CA LYS A 189 -10.53 17.20 1.13
C LYS A 189 -9.54 16.05 1.03
N VAL A 190 -10.02 14.87 0.64
CA VAL A 190 -9.13 13.73 0.33
C VAL A 190 -8.73 13.76 -1.13
N ILE A 191 -7.42 13.78 -1.39
CA ILE A 191 -6.85 13.79 -2.74
C ILE A 191 -6.13 12.46 -2.98
N GLY A 192 -6.66 11.67 -3.90
CA GLY A 192 -6.14 10.37 -4.25
C GLY A 192 -5.22 10.39 -5.47
N PHE A 193 -4.08 9.73 -5.38
CA PHE A 193 -3.11 9.59 -6.48
C PHE A 193 -3.04 8.11 -6.91
N PRO A 194 -3.70 7.71 -8.00
CA PRO A 194 -3.66 6.34 -8.49
C PRO A 194 -2.27 5.93 -8.98
N ALA A 195 -1.81 4.74 -8.60
CA ALA A 195 -0.56 4.17 -9.09
C ALA A 195 -0.66 3.62 -10.53
N ILE A 196 -1.90 3.36 -10.97
CA ILE A 196 -2.24 2.89 -12.32
C ILE A 196 -3.46 3.65 -12.82
N GLN A 197 -3.69 3.60 -14.12
CA GLN A 197 -4.97 4.07 -14.67
C GLN A 197 -6.05 3.05 -14.33
N TYR A 198 -7.11 3.50 -13.69
CA TYR A 198 -8.32 2.73 -13.43
C TYR A 198 -9.46 3.30 -14.28
N ASN A 199 -10.28 2.44 -14.84
CA ASN A 199 -11.50 2.87 -15.54
C ASN A 199 -12.47 3.54 -14.57
N SER A 200 -12.53 3.09 -13.30
CA SER A 200 -13.24 3.76 -12.22
C SER A 200 -12.76 3.29 -10.84
N ILE A 201 -11.99 4.11 -10.16
CA ILE A 201 -11.68 3.92 -8.73
C ILE A 201 -12.95 4.10 -7.89
N ALA A 202 -13.79 5.07 -8.27
CA ALA A 202 -15.04 5.34 -7.56
C ALA A 202 -15.91 4.08 -7.46
N THR A 203 -16.07 3.32 -8.53
CA THR A 203 -16.85 2.06 -8.51
C THR A 203 -16.30 1.05 -7.48
N LEU A 204 -14.97 0.99 -7.31
CA LEU A 204 -14.35 0.07 -6.36
C LEU A 204 -14.54 0.50 -4.91
N VAL A 205 -14.51 1.80 -4.63
CA VAL A 205 -14.51 2.33 -3.25
C VAL A 205 -15.88 2.79 -2.75
N ASN A 206 -16.80 3.17 -3.64
CA ASN A 206 -18.14 3.63 -3.27
C ASN A 206 -18.89 2.70 -2.30
N PRO A 207 -18.81 1.36 -2.43
CA PRO A 207 -19.46 0.46 -1.47
C PRO A 207 -18.95 0.61 -0.02
N PHE A 208 -17.79 1.23 0.18
CA PHE A 208 -17.12 1.37 1.46
C PHE A 208 -17.10 2.81 1.98
N ILE A 209 -17.57 3.79 1.19
CA ILE A 209 -17.61 5.21 1.56
C ILE A 209 -18.98 5.52 2.15
N LYS A 210 -18.99 6.23 3.29
CA LYS A 210 -20.23 6.56 4.01
C LYS A 210 -20.90 7.82 3.48
N ASN A 211 -20.19 8.96 3.47
CA ASN A 211 -20.82 10.27 3.21
C ASN A 211 -19.92 11.35 2.58
N SER A 212 -18.76 11.02 2.06
CA SER A 212 -17.82 12.03 1.60
C SER A 212 -17.40 11.80 0.15
N ASP A 213 -16.97 12.86 -0.50
CA ASP A 213 -16.35 12.80 -1.81
C ASP A 213 -14.82 12.90 -1.69
N PHE A 214 -14.16 12.58 -2.78
CA PHE A 214 -12.72 12.68 -2.93
C PHE A 214 -12.37 13.15 -4.33
N GLU A 215 -11.17 13.64 -4.51
CA GLU A 215 -10.66 14.00 -5.83
C GLU A 215 -9.49 13.12 -6.24
N LEU A 216 -9.36 12.91 -7.56
CA LEU A 216 -8.32 12.06 -8.13
C LEU A 216 -7.36 12.87 -8.99
N GLN A 217 -6.06 12.67 -8.77
CA GLN A 217 -4.99 13.20 -9.59
C GLN A 217 -4.38 12.07 -10.43
N THR A 218 -4.89 11.91 -11.66
CA THR A 218 -4.59 10.75 -12.51
C THR A 218 -3.38 10.93 -13.42
N ASP A 219 -2.83 12.14 -13.52
CA ASP A 219 -1.75 12.48 -14.46
C ASP A 219 -0.38 11.94 -14.04
N TYR A 220 -0.26 11.48 -12.77
CA TYR A 220 1.01 11.08 -12.17
C TYR A 220 1.22 9.57 -12.09
N THR A 221 0.67 8.81 -13.02
CA THR A 221 0.82 7.34 -13.07
C THR A 221 2.16 6.88 -13.63
N PHE A 222 2.90 7.75 -14.32
CA PHE A 222 4.20 7.46 -14.98
C PHE A 222 4.13 6.23 -15.91
N GLY A 223 3.01 6.06 -16.60
CA GLY A 223 2.79 4.96 -17.53
C GLY A 223 2.29 3.65 -16.89
N GLY A 224 1.94 3.66 -15.58
CA GLY A 224 1.23 2.56 -14.93
C GLY A 224 1.99 1.89 -13.78
N TYR A 225 1.49 0.72 -13.37
CA TYR A 225 2.00 0.01 -12.20
C TYR A 225 3.49 -0.35 -12.32
N ALA A 226 4.26 0.01 -11.29
CA ALA A 226 5.72 -0.23 -11.20
C ALA A 226 6.53 0.27 -12.42
N LYS A 227 5.98 1.22 -13.19
CA LYS A 227 6.74 1.99 -14.17
C LYS A 227 7.25 3.27 -13.53
N VAL A 228 8.47 3.65 -13.86
CA VAL A 228 9.15 4.83 -13.34
C VAL A 228 9.93 5.50 -14.49
N THR A 229 10.13 6.81 -14.36
CA THR A 229 11.00 7.61 -15.26
C THR A 229 12.25 8.04 -14.50
N THR A 230 13.29 8.44 -15.22
CA THR A 230 14.51 9.03 -14.62
C THR A 230 14.14 10.23 -13.75
N GLU A 231 13.26 11.10 -14.23
CA GLU A 231 12.80 12.27 -13.50
C GLU A 231 12.17 11.92 -12.13
N LEU A 232 11.36 10.85 -12.07
CA LEU A 232 10.78 10.37 -10.81
C LEU A 232 11.88 9.85 -9.86
N ILE A 233 12.85 9.09 -10.37
CA ILE A 233 13.95 8.55 -9.56
C ILE A 233 14.81 9.69 -9.00
N ASP A 234 15.15 10.68 -9.83
CA ASP A 234 15.94 11.85 -9.43
C ASP A 234 15.19 12.66 -8.36
N PHE A 235 13.88 12.89 -8.53
CA PHE A 235 13.06 13.54 -7.52
C PHE A 235 13.08 12.76 -6.18
N MET A 236 12.90 11.44 -6.23
CA MET A 236 12.88 10.61 -5.03
C MET A 236 14.24 10.62 -4.31
N ASN A 237 15.34 10.61 -5.04
CA ASN A 237 16.68 10.71 -4.49
C ASN A 237 16.94 12.08 -3.85
N GLN A 238 16.55 13.18 -4.51
CA GLN A 238 16.63 14.54 -3.95
C GLN A 238 15.76 14.68 -2.69
N PHE A 239 14.54 14.15 -2.73
CA PHE A 239 13.64 14.14 -1.58
C PHE A 239 14.26 13.40 -0.38
N TYR A 240 14.84 12.22 -0.60
CA TYR A 240 15.54 11.47 0.45
C TYR A 240 16.76 12.22 0.97
N GLN A 241 17.54 12.85 0.09
CA GLN A 241 18.69 13.65 0.51
C GLN A 241 18.28 14.80 1.44
N GLN A 242 17.18 15.47 1.13
CA GLN A 242 16.69 16.62 1.89
C GLN A 242 16.00 16.24 3.21
N TYR A 243 15.11 15.22 3.19
CA TYR A 243 14.22 14.92 4.32
C TYR A 243 14.56 13.64 5.05
N ARG A 244 15.44 12.81 4.52
CA ARG A 244 15.78 11.47 5.05
C ARG A 244 14.57 10.55 5.18
N ILE A 245 13.56 10.75 4.34
CA ILE A 245 12.35 9.93 4.25
C ILE A 245 12.42 9.12 2.97
N PRO A 246 12.55 7.79 3.04
CA PRO A 246 12.52 6.94 1.85
C PRO A 246 11.10 6.85 1.29
N LEU A 247 10.96 6.85 -0.03
CA LEU A 247 9.68 6.71 -0.72
C LEU A 247 9.66 5.39 -1.51
N ASP A 248 8.53 4.72 -1.58
CA ASP A 248 8.39 3.61 -2.51
C ASP A 248 8.14 4.11 -3.94
N PRO A 249 8.72 3.44 -4.97
CA PRO A 249 8.65 3.94 -6.35
C PRO A 249 7.31 3.64 -7.05
N VAL A 250 6.42 2.87 -6.43
CA VAL A 250 5.15 2.46 -7.06
C VAL A 250 4.02 3.40 -6.69
N TYR A 251 3.99 3.86 -5.42
CA TYR A 251 2.88 4.58 -4.80
C TYR A 251 3.30 5.96 -4.30
N THR A 252 4.01 6.00 -3.17
CA THR A 252 4.30 7.26 -2.45
C THR A 252 5.22 8.19 -3.21
N GLY A 253 6.19 7.68 -3.94
CA GLY A 253 7.07 8.49 -4.79
C GLY A 253 6.31 9.26 -5.86
N LYS A 254 5.40 8.59 -6.56
CA LYS A 254 4.55 9.19 -7.59
C LYS A 254 3.62 10.25 -7.02
N MET A 255 2.99 9.96 -5.88
CA MET A 255 2.11 10.89 -5.19
C MET A 255 2.86 12.16 -4.78
N LEU A 256 3.99 12.02 -4.09
CA LEU A 256 4.78 13.19 -3.68
C LEU A 256 5.25 14.00 -4.88
N PHE A 257 5.75 13.35 -5.93
CA PHE A 257 6.08 14.06 -7.18
C PHE A 257 4.90 14.89 -7.67
N GLY A 258 3.70 14.29 -7.74
CA GLY A 258 2.50 14.98 -8.20
C GLY A 258 2.11 16.18 -7.33
N ILE A 259 2.20 16.05 -6.00
CA ILE A 259 1.90 17.15 -5.08
C ILE A 259 2.87 18.33 -5.32
N PHE A 260 4.17 18.04 -5.35
CA PHE A 260 5.19 19.09 -5.56
C PHE A 260 5.09 19.73 -6.95
N ASP A 261 4.77 18.96 -8.00
CA ASP A 261 4.57 19.46 -9.35
C ASP A 261 3.32 20.37 -9.46
N LEU A 262 2.20 19.98 -8.85
CA LEU A 262 0.99 20.78 -8.80
C LEU A 262 1.22 22.11 -8.08
N ILE A 263 1.95 22.09 -6.96
CA ILE A 263 2.32 23.32 -6.24
C ILE A 263 3.24 24.21 -7.10
N LYS A 264 4.29 23.62 -7.69
CA LYS A 264 5.24 24.32 -8.56
C LYS A 264 4.54 24.98 -9.76
N LYS A 265 3.55 24.30 -10.36
CA LYS A 265 2.75 24.79 -11.47
C LYS A 265 1.62 25.73 -11.08
N LYS A 266 1.46 26.04 -9.77
CA LYS A 266 0.34 26.84 -9.22
C LYS A 266 -1.04 26.25 -9.56
N LYS A 267 -1.13 24.93 -9.65
CA LYS A 267 -2.36 24.17 -9.91
C LYS A 267 -2.95 23.50 -8.65
N TRP A 268 -2.30 23.66 -7.50
CA TRP A 268 -2.81 23.17 -6.23
C TRP A 268 -3.92 24.10 -5.71
N VAL A 269 -5.14 23.58 -5.53
CA VAL A 269 -6.34 24.36 -5.16
C VAL A 269 -7.00 23.93 -3.84
N TRP A 270 -6.49 22.90 -3.16
CA TRP A 270 -7.12 22.26 -1.99
C TRP A 270 -6.58 22.77 -0.65
N GLY A 271 -6.36 24.09 -0.54
CA GLY A 271 -5.91 24.73 0.69
C GLY A 271 -4.39 24.77 0.86
N LYS A 272 -3.96 25.31 2.00
CA LYS A 272 -2.54 25.60 2.26
C LYS A 272 -1.86 24.63 3.21
N LYS A 273 -2.62 23.87 4.00
CA LYS A 273 -2.11 22.88 4.94
C LYS A 273 -2.34 21.47 4.37
N ILE A 274 -1.28 20.79 4.02
CA ILE A 274 -1.30 19.51 3.29
C ILE A 274 -0.73 18.41 4.18
N LEU A 275 -1.53 17.38 4.44
CA LEU A 275 -1.08 16.14 5.07
C LEU A 275 -0.91 15.04 4.02
N ILE A 276 0.26 14.45 3.97
CA ILE A 276 0.59 13.36 3.05
C ILE A 276 0.69 12.05 3.84
N VAL A 277 -0.14 11.07 3.52
CA VAL A 277 -0.09 9.76 4.19
C VAL A 277 0.95 8.87 3.52
N HIS A 278 2.06 8.60 4.23
CA HIS A 278 3.09 7.67 3.77
C HIS A 278 2.68 6.23 4.05
N THR A 279 2.12 5.57 3.05
CA THR A 279 1.49 4.24 3.17
C THR A 279 2.47 3.06 3.25
N GLY A 280 3.77 3.30 3.40
CA GLY A 280 4.81 2.25 3.44
C GLY A 280 5.16 1.71 2.05
N GLY A 281 5.44 0.42 1.94
CA GLY A 281 5.75 -0.20 0.65
C GLY A 281 7.23 -0.24 0.29
N LEU A 282 8.11 0.07 1.23
CA LEU A 282 9.56 0.27 1.01
C LEU A 282 10.30 -0.99 0.53
N GLN A 283 9.77 -2.18 0.77
CA GLN A 283 10.33 -3.43 0.24
C GLN A 283 10.30 -3.51 -1.29
N GLY A 284 9.52 -2.67 -1.96
CA GLY A 284 9.52 -2.51 -3.42
C GLY A 284 10.76 -1.83 -3.98
N ILE A 285 11.61 -1.23 -3.14
CA ILE A 285 12.80 -0.46 -3.56
C ILE A 285 13.88 -1.39 -4.13
N ALA A 286 14.22 -2.47 -3.45
CA ALA A 286 15.28 -3.38 -3.89
C ALA A 286 14.96 -4.03 -5.25
N PRO A 287 13.78 -4.60 -5.50
CA PRO A 287 13.44 -5.12 -6.82
C PRO A 287 13.38 -4.02 -7.90
N MET A 288 12.98 -2.79 -7.55
CA MET A 288 13.05 -1.68 -8.50
C MET A 288 14.49 -1.33 -8.86
N ASN A 289 15.39 -1.26 -7.88
CA ASN A 289 16.80 -0.99 -8.12
C ASN A 289 17.45 -2.07 -9.02
N ARG A 290 17.14 -3.36 -8.82
CA ARG A 290 17.58 -4.41 -9.76
C ARG A 290 17.08 -4.16 -11.18
N LYS A 291 15.80 -3.81 -11.33
CA LYS A 291 15.23 -3.50 -12.64
C LYS A 291 15.88 -2.29 -13.31
N LEU A 292 16.21 -1.25 -12.55
CA LEU A 292 16.88 -0.04 -13.01
C LEU A 292 18.34 -0.36 -13.41
N SER A 293 19.07 -1.09 -12.56
CA SER A 293 20.43 -1.55 -12.82
C SER A 293 20.54 -2.34 -14.11
N ASN A 294 19.62 -3.31 -14.32
CA ASN A 294 19.58 -4.12 -15.55
C ASN A 294 19.31 -3.29 -16.82
N LYS A 295 18.83 -2.07 -16.67
CA LYS A 295 18.58 -1.13 -17.77
C LYS A 295 19.65 -0.03 -17.88
N GLY A 296 20.68 -0.06 -17.04
CA GLY A 296 21.70 0.99 -16.98
C GLY A 296 21.16 2.35 -16.50
N LEU A 297 20.07 2.36 -15.73
CA LEU A 297 19.44 3.58 -15.23
C LEU A 297 19.85 3.88 -13.78
N SER A 298 19.75 5.16 -13.39
CA SER A 298 19.99 5.61 -12.02
C SER A 298 19.08 4.85 -11.03
N GLN A 299 19.65 4.46 -9.89
CA GLN A 299 18.98 3.74 -8.82
C GLN A 299 18.58 4.69 -7.69
N LEU A 300 17.69 4.20 -6.81
CA LEU A 300 17.40 4.85 -5.55
C LEU A 300 18.54 4.61 -4.55
N TYR A 301 19.02 5.66 -3.86
CA TYR A 301 20.20 5.60 -2.98
C TYR A 301 19.92 4.99 -1.61
N TYR A 302 18.67 4.65 -1.31
CA TYR A 302 18.21 4.11 -0.04
C TYR A 302 17.65 2.68 -0.22
N SER A 303 18.52 1.71 -0.43
CA SER A 303 18.14 0.33 -0.80
C SER A 303 18.05 -0.67 0.36
N LYS A 304 18.20 -0.26 1.62
CA LYS A 304 18.26 -1.18 2.77
C LYS A 304 16.95 -1.18 3.56
N TYR A 305 15.92 -1.97 3.10
CA TYR A 305 14.65 -2.08 3.84
C TYR A 305 14.04 -3.50 3.85
N LEU A 306 14.83 -4.56 3.58
CA LEU A 306 14.47 -5.96 3.93
C LEU A 306 15.69 -6.68 4.46
#